data_b2d66675037a892af66af4c4759623e4
#
_entry.id   b2d66675037a892af66af4c4759623e4
#
_cell.length_a   1.000
_cell.length_b   1.000
_cell.length_c   1.000
_cell.angle_alpha   90.00
_cell.angle_beta   90.00
_cell.angle_gamma   90.00
#
_symmetry.space_group_name_H-M   'P 1'
#
loop_
_entity.id
_entity.type
_entity.pdbx_description
1 polymer ?
#
loop_
_entity_poly.entity_id
_entity_poly.type
_entity_poly.pdbx_seq_one_letter_code
_entity_poly.pdbx_strand_id
1 'polypeptide(L)'
;MNIITKWMKRTVMSALFIGALLTTFHSISGVEARSIVQLQQNAEQAGKDGNSDFEHTLKSVGVAFKFLKQAVSLEPKISASEAVAIEQAPTLEESIDWSQYQKKQVIATGYTAFYESTGKNPDHPSFGITYSGVKVKRDLYSTVAADLNVFPIGTILFIPDYGYGVVADKGGAIKGNKLDLYYETVDDVYNNWGKKTLDVYIVEMGDGTLTEEDLRLLNENEAMQVFRQQYIKSEKK
;
A
#
# COMPACT_ATOMS: atom_id res chain seq x y z
N MET A 1 -49.62 21.36 -19.20
CA MET A 1 -48.31 20.66 -19.14
C MET A 1 -48.26 19.85 -17.86
N ASN A 2 -48.42 18.52 -17.98
CA ASN A 2 -48.76 17.61 -16.87
C ASN A 2 -47.70 17.54 -15.79
N ILE A 3 -48.15 17.49 -14.52
CA ILE A 3 -47.25 17.32 -13.32
C ILE A 3 -46.32 16.11 -13.51
N ILE A 4 -46.79 15.05 -14.13
CA ILE A 4 -46.04 13.83 -14.44
C ILE A 4 -44.82 14.12 -15.30
N THR A 5 -44.91 14.99 -16.33
CA THR A 5 -43.77 15.34 -17.19
C THR A 5 -42.73 16.19 -16.48
N LYS A 6 -43.11 16.97 -15.49
CA LYS A 6 -42.16 17.74 -14.65
C LYS A 6 -41.41 16.82 -13.68
N TRP A 7 -42.09 15.85 -13.09
CA TRP A 7 -41.47 14.85 -12.23
C TRP A 7 -40.52 13.94 -13.01
N MET A 8 -40.92 13.49 -14.17
CA MET A 8 -40.10 12.63 -15.03
C MET A 8 -38.83 13.36 -15.50
N LYS A 9 -38.91 14.66 -15.86
CA LYS A 9 -37.73 15.46 -16.18
C LYS A 9 -36.78 15.63 -14.98
N ARG A 10 -37.30 15.82 -13.77
CA ARG A 10 -36.50 15.94 -12.55
C ARG A 10 -35.80 14.62 -12.21
N THR A 11 -36.46 13.48 -12.33
CA THR A 11 -35.83 12.16 -12.08
C THR A 11 -34.76 11.83 -13.09
N VAL A 12 -34.99 12.13 -14.39
CA VAL A 12 -33.98 11.93 -15.44
C VAL A 12 -32.76 12.86 -15.22
N MET A 13 -32.99 14.14 -14.90
CA MET A 13 -31.88 15.04 -14.57
C MET A 13 -31.08 14.61 -13.34
N SER A 14 -31.75 14.13 -12.29
CA SER A 14 -31.06 13.61 -11.11
C SER A 14 -30.25 12.36 -11.43
N ALA A 15 -30.77 11.45 -12.24
CA ALA A 15 -30.05 10.25 -12.66
C ALA A 15 -28.80 10.60 -13.51
N LEU A 16 -28.92 11.56 -14.44
CA LEU A 16 -27.80 12.05 -15.25
C LEU A 16 -26.76 12.76 -14.37
N PHE A 17 -27.19 13.54 -13.38
CA PHE A 17 -26.28 14.19 -12.45
C PHE A 17 -25.49 13.19 -11.60
N ILE A 18 -26.17 12.17 -11.07
CA ILE A 18 -25.53 11.08 -10.32
C ILE A 18 -24.54 10.32 -11.22
N GLY A 19 -24.92 10.04 -12.47
CA GLY A 19 -24.04 9.39 -13.44
C GLY A 19 -22.79 10.23 -13.75
N ALA A 20 -22.95 11.54 -13.96
CA ALA A 20 -21.82 12.46 -14.16
C ALA A 20 -20.91 12.54 -12.92
N LEU A 21 -21.49 12.56 -11.73
CA LEU A 21 -20.76 12.57 -10.47
C LEU A 21 -19.94 11.28 -10.27
N LEU A 22 -20.51 10.12 -10.61
CA LEU A 22 -19.82 8.84 -10.55
C LEU A 22 -18.68 8.74 -11.56
N THR A 23 -18.87 9.23 -12.79
CA THR A 23 -17.81 9.24 -13.82
C THR A 23 -16.69 10.21 -13.46
N THR A 24 -17.02 11.39 -12.89
CA THR A 24 -16.03 12.35 -12.43
C THR A 24 -15.24 11.78 -11.22
N PHE A 25 -15.94 11.12 -10.31
CA PHE A 25 -15.32 10.45 -9.17
C PHE A 25 -14.37 9.35 -9.64
N HIS A 26 -14.79 8.50 -10.58
CA HIS A 26 -13.94 7.47 -11.18
C HIS A 26 -12.68 8.08 -11.86
N SER A 27 -12.86 9.16 -12.61
CA SER A 27 -11.75 9.83 -13.32
C SER A 27 -10.72 10.48 -12.38
N ILE A 28 -11.15 10.94 -11.20
CA ILE A 28 -10.26 11.64 -10.24
C ILE A 28 -9.67 10.66 -9.22
N SER A 29 -10.47 9.70 -8.73
CA SER A 29 -10.06 8.76 -7.66
C SER A 29 -9.47 7.46 -8.17
N GLY A 30 -9.69 7.07 -9.43
CA GLY A 30 -9.34 5.76 -9.95
C GLY A 30 -10.19 4.60 -9.39
N VAL A 31 -11.15 4.90 -8.51
CA VAL A 31 -11.99 3.88 -7.84
C VAL A 31 -13.23 3.58 -8.67
N GLU A 32 -13.38 2.35 -9.12
CA GLU A 32 -14.62 1.90 -9.78
C GLU A 32 -15.79 1.82 -8.79
N ALA A 33 -16.99 2.22 -9.24
CA ALA A 33 -18.21 2.12 -8.42
C ALA A 33 -18.51 0.68 -7.97
N ARG A 34 -17.99 -0.33 -8.66
CA ARG A 34 -18.11 -1.75 -8.31
C ARG A 34 -17.34 -2.11 -7.05
N SER A 35 -16.17 -1.53 -6.83
CA SER A 35 -15.36 -1.76 -5.62
C SER A 35 -16.06 -1.25 -4.36
N ILE A 36 -16.83 -0.15 -4.45
CA ILE A 36 -17.62 0.35 -3.33
C ILE A 36 -18.75 -0.62 -2.95
N VAL A 37 -19.40 -1.21 -3.95
CA VAL A 37 -20.47 -2.22 -3.71
C VAL A 37 -19.92 -3.52 -3.15
N GLN A 38 -18.74 -3.95 -3.61
CA GLN A 38 -18.05 -5.12 -3.05
C GLN A 38 -17.58 -4.89 -1.62
N LEU A 39 -17.09 -3.69 -1.29
CA LEU A 39 -16.73 -3.31 0.07
C LEU A 39 -17.95 -3.39 1.01
N GLN A 40 -19.13 -2.97 0.55
CA GLN A 40 -20.35 -3.06 1.35
C GLN A 40 -20.82 -4.50 1.54
N GLN A 41 -20.72 -5.35 0.53
CA GLN A 41 -21.05 -6.79 0.62
C GLN A 41 -20.07 -7.55 1.51
N ASN A 42 -18.77 -7.23 1.43
CA ASN A 42 -17.74 -7.80 2.28
C ASN A 42 -17.89 -7.32 3.74
N ALA A 43 -18.34 -6.06 3.96
CA ALA A 43 -18.63 -5.52 5.28
C ALA A 43 -19.75 -6.28 6.01
N GLU A 44 -20.79 -6.68 5.29
CA GLU A 44 -21.90 -7.47 5.85
C GLU A 44 -21.49 -8.93 6.18
N GLN A 45 -20.52 -9.48 5.44
CA GLN A 45 -19.96 -10.82 5.70
C GLN A 45 -18.89 -10.80 6.81
N ALA A 46 -18.02 -9.79 6.85
CA ALA A 46 -16.95 -9.66 7.84
C ALA A 46 -17.45 -9.37 9.26
N GLY A 47 -18.66 -8.85 9.41
CA GLY A 47 -19.31 -8.73 10.73
C GLY A 47 -19.59 -10.06 11.43
N LYS A 48 -19.33 -11.21 10.75
CA LYS A 48 -19.48 -12.56 11.29
C LYS A 48 -18.16 -13.26 11.61
N ASP A 49 -17.03 -12.87 11.01
CA ASP A 49 -15.78 -13.64 11.04
C ASP A 49 -14.55 -12.77 11.39
N GLY A 50 -14.62 -11.74 12.18
CA GLY A 50 -13.49 -11.00 12.80
C GLY A 50 -12.25 -10.78 11.89
N ASN A 51 -12.43 -10.43 10.61
CA ASN A 51 -11.37 -10.45 9.61
C ASN A 51 -10.56 -9.14 9.59
N SER A 52 -9.26 -9.23 9.90
CA SER A 52 -8.29 -8.12 9.93
C SER A 52 -8.15 -7.37 8.59
N ASP A 53 -8.29 -8.08 7.46
CA ASP A 53 -8.19 -7.51 6.10
C ASP A 53 -9.20 -6.39 5.85
N PHE A 54 -10.38 -6.50 6.48
CA PHE A 54 -11.43 -5.49 6.37
C PHE A 54 -11.05 -4.18 7.05
N GLU A 55 -10.44 -4.25 8.24
CA GLU A 55 -9.97 -3.06 8.96
C GLU A 55 -8.85 -2.34 8.20
N HIS A 56 -7.91 -3.10 7.60
CA HIS A 56 -6.84 -2.53 6.79
C HIS A 56 -7.41 -1.83 5.54
N THR A 57 -8.37 -2.46 4.87
CA THR A 57 -9.04 -1.89 3.69
C THR A 57 -9.82 -0.62 4.04
N LEU A 58 -10.53 -0.59 5.18
CA LEU A 58 -11.23 0.60 5.66
C LEU A 58 -10.26 1.75 6.01
N LYS A 59 -9.12 1.44 6.64
CA LYS A 59 -8.08 2.43 6.94
C LYS A 59 -7.49 3.01 5.66
N SER A 60 -7.20 2.19 4.65
CA SER A 60 -6.67 2.65 3.35
C SER A 60 -7.67 3.53 2.58
N VAL A 61 -8.95 3.16 2.58
CA VAL A 61 -10.03 3.98 2.01
C VAL A 61 -10.16 5.31 2.76
N GLY A 62 -10.06 5.29 4.09
CA GLY A 62 -10.05 6.50 4.91
C GLY A 62 -8.93 7.47 4.54
N VAL A 63 -7.74 6.96 4.27
CA VAL A 63 -6.58 7.77 3.80
C VAL A 63 -6.87 8.35 2.42
N ALA A 64 -7.41 7.57 1.47
CA ALA A 64 -7.76 8.04 0.14
C ALA A 64 -8.84 9.15 0.18
N PHE A 65 -9.86 9.02 1.04
CA PHE A 65 -10.87 10.06 1.25
C PHE A 65 -10.30 11.34 1.87
N LYS A 66 -9.38 11.21 2.84
CA LYS A 66 -8.71 12.37 3.45
C LYS A 66 -7.88 13.12 2.40
N PHE A 67 -7.18 12.38 1.53
CA PHE A 67 -6.42 12.92 0.40
C PHE A 67 -7.33 13.64 -0.60
N LEU A 68 -8.45 13.04 -1.00
CA LEU A 68 -9.45 13.67 -1.88
C LEU A 68 -10.01 14.98 -1.27
N LYS A 69 -10.33 14.96 0.03
CA LYS A 69 -10.83 16.15 0.73
C LYS A 69 -9.81 17.28 0.72
N GLN A 70 -8.53 16.96 0.88
CA GLN A 70 -7.43 17.94 0.83
C GLN A 70 -7.21 18.46 -0.60
N ALA A 71 -7.26 17.60 -1.61
CA ALA A 71 -7.13 17.99 -3.02
C ALA A 71 -8.31 18.86 -3.50
N VAL A 72 -9.53 18.61 -3.01
CA VAL A 72 -10.75 19.38 -3.36
C VAL A 72 -10.85 20.71 -2.59
N SER A 73 -10.21 20.83 -1.42
CA SER A 73 -10.21 22.08 -0.63
C SER A 73 -9.23 23.14 -1.16
N LEU A 74 -8.44 22.83 -2.16
CA LEU A 74 -7.61 23.78 -2.89
C LEU A 74 -8.50 24.49 -3.94
N GLU A 75 -9.08 25.63 -3.60
CA GLU A 75 -9.73 26.50 -4.59
C GLU A 75 -8.74 26.85 -5.70
N PRO A 76 -9.08 26.66 -6.99
CA PRO A 76 -8.20 27.05 -8.06
C PRO A 76 -8.17 28.59 -8.16
N LYS A 77 -7.20 29.24 -7.52
CA LYS A 77 -6.83 30.60 -7.87
C LYS A 77 -6.16 30.57 -9.24
N ILE A 78 -6.95 30.81 -10.29
CA ILE A 78 -6.42 31.09 -11.62
C ILE A 78 -5.82 32.50 -11.58
N SER A 79 -4.55 32.60 -11.30
CA SER A 79 -3.74 33.80 -11.54
C SER A 79 -2.67 33.40 -12.57
N ALA A 80 -2.86 33.90 -13.80
CA ALA A 80 -1.86 33.75 -14.85
C ALA A 80 -0.61 34.55 -14.47
N SER A 81 0.54 33.87 -14.44
CA SER A 81 1.91 34.35 -14.25
C SER A 81 2.47 34.21 -12.83
N GLU A 82 2.79 32.96 -12.50
CA GLU A 82 3.92 32.64 -11.61
C GLU A 82 4.20 31.15 -11.79
N ALA A 83 5.47 30.75 -11.87
CA ALA A 83 5.86 29.35 -11.98
C ALA A 83 5.20 28.56 -10.85
N VAL A 84 4.22 27.75 -11.20
CA VAL A 84 3.52 26.86 -10.25
C VAL A 84 4.58 25.91 -9.71
N ALA A 85 5.02 26.14 -8.49
CA ALA A 85 5.65 25.09 -7.69
C ALA A 85 4.62 23.96 -7.67
N ILE A 86 4.92 22.85 -8.33
CA ILE A 86 4.13 21.63 -8.28
C ILE A 86 4.17 21.22 -6.80
N GLU A 87 3.10 21.53 -6.06
CA GLU A 87 2.93 21.07 -4.69
C GLU A 87 2.91 19.53 -4.78
N GLN A 88 3.99 18.93 -4.36
CA GLN A 88 4.15 17.48 -4.43
C GLN A 88 3.05 16.86 -3.57
N ALA A 89 2.37 15.85 -4.12
CA ALA A 89 1.40 15.09 -3.34
C ALA A 89 2.03 14.63 -2.02
N PRO A 90 1.32 14.74 -0.87
CA PRO A 90 1.86 14.35 0.43
C PRO A 90 2.38 12.92 0.39
N THR A 91 3.48 12.69 1.09
CA THR A 91 4.05 11.34 1.21
C THR A 91 3.13 10.45 2.04
N LEU A 92 3.33 9.14 1.96
CA LEU A 92 2.59 8.20 2.80
C LEU A 92 2.87 8.47 4.28
N GLU A 93 4.10 8.87 4.62
CA GLU A 93 4.51 9.29 5.97
C GLU A 93 3.68 10.46 6.49
N GLU A 94 3.39 11.43 5.63
CA GLU A 94 2.64 12.64 5.99
C GLU A 94 1.12 12.43 5.97
N SER A 95 0.66 11.41 5.22
CA SER A 95 -0.78 11.16 5.00
C SER A 95 -1.42 10.36 6.12
N ILE A 96 -0.64 9.61 6.91
CA ILE A 96 -1.12 8.71 7.97
C ILE A 96 -0.64 9.22 9.34
N ASP A 97 -1.55 9.19 10.31
CA ASP A 97 -1.18 9.39 11.71
C ASP A 97 -0.57 8.11 12.30
N TRP A 98 0.75 8.01 12.24
CA TRP A 98 1.50 6.85 12.72
C TRP A 98 1.51 6.71 14.24
N SER A 99 1.08 7.72 15.00
CA SER A 99 1.04 7.67 16.47
C SER A 99 0.07 6.62 17.01
N GLN A 100 -0.91 6.24 16.21
CA GLN A 100 -1.90 5.20 16.57
C GLN A 100 -1.38 3.76 16.37
N TYR A 101 -0.22 3.57 15.72
CA TYR A 101 0.36 2.27 15.47
C TYR A 101 1.45 1.94 16.49
N GLN A 102 1.55 0.67 16.87
CA GLN A 102 2.65 0.20 17.69
C GLN A 102 3.97 0.34 16.90
N LYS A 103 4.93 1.06 17.48
CA LYS A 103 6.25 1.19 16.88
C LYS A 103 7.27 0.28 17.54
N LYS A 104 8.26 -0.14 16.77
CA LYS A 104 9.36 -0.95 17.23
C LYS A 104 10.66 -0.52 16.58
N GLN A 105 11.70 -0.28 17.37
CA GLN A 105 13.01 0.01 16.83
C GLN A 105 13.65 -1.27 16.32
N VAL A 106 14.18 -1.19 15.08
CA VAL A 106 14.83 -2.31 14.40
C VAL A 106 16.15 -1.88 13.76
N ILE A 107 17.01 -2.87 13.48
CA ILE A 107 18.14 -2.71 12.57
C ILE A 107 17.69 -3.31 11.24
N ALA A 108 17.62 -2.49 10.20
CA ALA A 108 17.22 -2.90 8.86
C ALA A 108 18.42 -2.88 7.90
N THR A 109 18.63 -3.99 7.19
CA THR A 109 19.57 -4.17 6.10
C THR A 109 18.81 -4.47 4.81
N GLY A 110 19.53 -4.64 3.70
CA GLY A 110 18.91 -5.01 2.44
C GLY A 110 19.53 -6.30 1.88
N TYR A 111 18.72 -7.08 1.16
CA TYR A 111 19.13 -8.30 0.49
C TYR A 111 18.57 -8.40 -0.93
N THR A 112 19.16 -9.26 -1.74
CA THR A 112 18.67 -9.60 -3.09
C THR A 112 18.35 -11.10 -3.17
N ALA A 113 17.70 -11.53 -4.26
CA ALA A 113 17.46 -12.95 -4.51
C ALA A 113 18.74 -13.71 -4.95
N PHE A 114 19.82 -12.97 -5.29
CA PHE A 114 21.03 -13.53 -5.89
C PHE A 114 21.96 -14.19 -4.89
N TYR A 115 23.03 -14.76 -5.44
CA TYR A 115 23.97 -15.64 -4.74
C TYR A 115 24.60 -14.99 -3.49
N GLU A 116 24.93 -13.70 -3.54
CA GLU A 116 25.57 -12.96 -2.44
C GLU A 116 24.69 -12.90 -1.17
N SER A 117 23.36 -12.93 -1.34
CA SER A 117 22.42 -12.90 -0.20
C SER A 117 21.85 -14.27 0.15
N THR A 118 21.57 -15.11 -0.86
CA THR A 118 20.82 -16.36 -0.68
C THR A 118 21.60 -17.63 -1.00
N GLY A 119 22.80 -17.50 -1.63
CA GLY A 119 23.56 -18.62 -2.16
C GLY A 119 22.92 -19.28 -3.38
N LYS A 120 21.93 -18.64 -4.02
CA LYS A 120 21.18 -19.18 -5.17
C LYS A 120 21.41 -18.34 -6.42
N ASN A 121 21.52 -18.99 -7.56
CA ASN A 121 21.55 -18.36 -8.88
C ASN A 121 20.17 -18.47 -9.56
N PRO A 122 19.90 -17.69 -10.63
CA PRO A 122 18.59 -17.69 -11.31
C PRO A 122 18.12 -19.05 -11.85
N ASP A 123 19.03 -19.98 -12.10
CA ASP A 123 18.76 -21.35 -12.54
C ASP A 123 18.34 -22.30 -11.39
N HIS A 124 18.47 -21.86 -10.13
CA HIS A 124 18.08 -22.65 -8.99
C HIS A 124 16.55 -22.74 -8.86
N PRO A 125 15.94 -23.93 -8.64
CA PRO A 125 14.47 -24.08 -8.56
C PRO A 125 13.78 -23.19 -7.52
N SER A 126 14.48 -22.85 -6.43
CA SER A 126 13.95 -21.98 -5.37
C SER A 126 14.53 -20.57 -5.44
N PHE A 127 15.01 -20.11 -6.61
CA PHE A 127 15.48 -18.74 -6.77
C PHE A 127 14.32 -17.75 -6.57
N GLY A 128 14.53 -16.79 -5.68
CA GLY A 128 13.52 -15.77 -5.37
C GLY A 128 12.28 -16.30 -4.62
N ILE A 129 12.30 -17.53 -4.11
CA ILE A 129 11.22 -18.07 -3.30
C ILE A 129 11.57 -17.90 -1.82
N THR A 130 10.67 -17.25 -1.07
CA THR A 130 10.78 -16.97 0.36
C THR A 130 10.44 -18.20 1.21
N TYR A 131 10.62 -18.08 2.52
CA TYR A 131 10.24 -19.15 3.46
C TYR A 131 8.73 -19.44 3.48
N SER A 132 7.87 -18.43 3.29
CA SER A 132 6.42 -18.62 3.17
C SER A 132 5.99 -19.28 1.86
N GLY A 133 6.88 -19.37 0.88
CA GLY A 133 6.61 -19.91 -0.45
C GLY A 133 6.25 -18.87 -1.50
N VAL A 134 6.01 -17.60 -1.11
CA VAL A 134 5.76 -16.53 -2.08
C VAL A 134 7.06 -16.08 -2.73
N LYS A 135 6.94 -15.53 -3.95
CA LYS A 135 8.08 -14.95 -4.65
C LYS A 135 8.46 -13.60 -4.05
N VAL A 136 9.76 -13.34 -3.93
CA VAL A 136 10.24 -12.01 -3.52
C VAL A 136 9.70 -10.93 -4.44
N LYS A 137 9.31 -9.81 -3.87
CA LYS A 137 8.72 -8.69 -4.62
C LYS A 137 9.16 -7.35 -4.02
N ARG A 138 9.58 -6.44 -4.88
CA ARG A 138 9.75 -5.03 -4.57
C ARG A 138 8.59 -4.25 -5.19
N ASP A 139 7.65 -3.82 -4.35
CA ASP A 139 6.43 -3.16 -4.77
C ASP A 139 5.94 -2.24 -3.63
N LEU A 140 4.72 -1.71 -3.71
CA LEU A 140 4.10 -0.94 -2.64
C LEU A 140 4.11 -1.72 -1.31
N TYR A 141 3.77 -3.00 -1.37
CA TYR A 141 3.97 -3.98 -0.31
C TYR A 141 5.08 -4.94 -0.75
N SER A 142 6.26 -4.71 -0.25
CA SER A 142 7.46 -5.48 -0.58
C SER A 142 7.66 -6.63 0.40
N THR A 143 8.23 -7.75 -0.06
CA THR A 143 8.60 -8.85 0.83
C THR A 143 9.81 -8.48 1.68
N VAL A 144 9.79 -8.84 2.96
CA VAL A 144 10.91 -8.66 3.88
C VAL A 144 11.18 -9.93 4.68
N ALA A 145 12.44 -10.09 5.12
CA ALA A 145 12.83 -11.14 6.04
C ALA A 145 12.91 -10.60 7.48
N ALA A 146 12.48 -11.42 8.44
CA ALA A 146 12.46 -11.07 9.86
C ALA A 146 12.76 -12.27 10.76
N ASP A 147 12.89 -12.02 12.05
CA ASP A 147 12.79 -13.06 13.07
C ASP A 147 11.30 -13.38 13.32
N LEU A 148 10.88 -14.57 12.95
CA LEU A 148 9.47 -14.98 13.03
C LEU A 148 8.92 -15.08 14.47
N ASN A 149 9.80 -15.09 15.48
CA ASN A 149 9.39 -14.97 16.89
C ASN A 149 9.03 -13.53 17.28
N VAL A 150 9.46 -12.54 16.48
CA VAL A 150 9.20 -11.10 16.70
C VAL A 150 8.15 -10.59 15.75
N PHE A 151 8.24 -10.98 14.49
CA PHE A 151 7.34 -10.62 13.41
C PHE A 151 6.96 -11.89 12.64
N PRO A 152 5.85 -12.56 12.97
CA PRO A 152 5.38 -13.74 12.24
C PRO A 152 5.18 -13.48 10.76
N ILE A 153 5.18 -14.54 9.95
CA ILE A 153 4.83 -14.45 8.50
C ILE A 153 3.46 -13.76 8.37
N GLY A 154 3.33 -12.90 7.35
CA GLY A 154 2.13 -12.10 7.10
C GLY A 154 2.11 -10.76 7.86
N THR A 155 3.03 -10.51 8.81
CA THR A 155 3.11 -9.20 9.49
C THR A 155 3.34 -8.09 8.47
N ILE A 156 2.50 -7.05 8.51
CA ILE A 156 2.62 -5.85 7.69
C ILE A 156 3.27 -4.75 8.52
N LEU A 157 4.38 -4.24 8.04
CA LEU A 157 5.15 -3.16 8.65
C LEU A 157 5.16 -1.95 7.71
N PHE A 158 5.03 -0.75 8.27
CA PHE A 158 5.44 0.45 7.56
C PHE A 158 6.87 0.81 7.97
N ILE A 159 7.73 0.96 6.99
CA ILE A 159 9.18 1.20 7.12
C ILE A 159 9.47 2.55 6.47
N PRO A 160 9.79 3.60 7.24
CA PRO A 160 10.15 4.90 6.69
C PRO A 160 11.23 4.81 5.60
N ASP A 161 11.12 5.59 4.55
CA ASP A 161 11.98 5.60 3.35
C ASP A 161 11.87 4.34 2.45
N TYR A 162 11.17 3.27 2.88
CA TYR A 162 11.04 2.02 2.12
C TYR A 162 9.61 1.73 1.67
N GLY A 163 8.61 2.11 2.47
CA GLY A 163 7.21 1.79 2.24
C GLY A 163 6.72 0.61 3.08
N TYR A 164 5.71 -0.11 2.60
CA TYR A 164 5.22 -1.28 3.31
C TYR A 164 6.09 -2.51 3.09
N GLY A 165 6.41 -3.20 4.19
CA GLY A 165 7.06 -4.51 4.19
C GLY A 165 6.10 -5.58 4.69
N VAL A 166 5.97 -6.70 3.96
CA VAL A 166 5.23 -7.89 4.39
C VAL A 166 6.23 -8.97 4.74
N VAL A 167 6.19 -9.46 5.97
CA VAL A 167 7.10 -10.53 6.41
C VAL A 167 6.76 -11.82 5.69
N ALA A 168 7.63 -12.20 4.75
CA ALA A 168 7.50 -13.38 3.91
C ALA A 168 8.63 -14.37 4.12
N ASP A 169 9.76 -13.90 4.67
CA ASP A 169 10.98 -14.71 4.75
C ASP A 169 11.61 -14.68 6.14
N LYS A 170 12.56 -15.57 6.35
CA LYS A 170 13.42 -15.62 7.53
C LYS A 170 14.87 -15.74 7.12
N GLY A 171 15.76 -15.07 7.81
CA GLY A 171 17.20 -15.20 7.60
C GLY A 171 17.90 -15.87 8.80
N GLY A 172 18.93 -16.67 8.52
CA GLY A 172 19.75 -17.28 9.58
C GLY A 172 20.37 -16.23 10.54
N ALA A 173 20.81 -15.10 9.96
CA ALA A 173 21.40 -13.97 10.68
C ALA A 173 20.37 -12.93 11.17
N ILE A 174 19.12 -13.02 10.73
CA ILE A 174 18.05 -12.08 11.06
C ILE A 174 17.38 -12.56 12.35
N LYS A 175 17.86 -12.06 13.50
CA LYS A 175 17.39 -12.44 14.83
C LYS A 175 17.05 -11.23 15.68
N GLY A 176 15.99 -11.38 16.50
CA GLY A 176 15.46 -10.30 17.32
C GLY A 176 14.89 -9.15 16.47
N ASN A 177 15.14 -7.90 16.90
CA ASN A 177 14.64 -6.72 16.21
C ASN A 177 15.50 -6.39 14.97
N LYS A 178 15.58 -7.32 14.01
CA LYS A 178 16.25 -7.11 12.73
C LYS A 178 15.30 -7.37 11.59
N LEU A 179 15.44 -6.59 10.53
CA LEU A 179 14.76 -6.76 9.25
C LEU A 179 15.79 -6.82 8.13
N ASP A 180 15.44 -7.55 7.09
CA ASP A 180 16.19 -7.54 5.84
C ASP A 180 15.23 -7.27 4.70
N LEU A 181 15.44 -6.16 3.99
CA LEU A 181 14.54 -5.58 3.02
C LEU A 181 14.92 -6.05 1.63
N TYR A 182 13.94 -6.56 0.88
CA TYR A 182 14.21 -7.03 -0.47
C TYR A 182 14.44 -5.88 -1.45
N TYR A 183 15.48 -5.99 -2.25
CA TYR A 183 15.81 -5.16 -3.39
C TYR A 183 16.09 -6.01 -4.63
N GLU A 184 15.90 -5.45 -5.82
CA GLU A 184 16.11 -6.17 -7.07
C GLU A 184 17.60 -6.38 -7.36
N THR A 185 18.45 -5.41 -7.01
CA THR A 185 19.89 -5.44 -7.26
C THR A 185 20.71 -5.07 -6.03
N VAL A 186 21.97 -5.48 -6.03
CA VAL A 186 22.95 -5.12 -4.99
C VAL A 186 23.21 -3.61 -4.97
N ASP A 187 23.27 -2.99 -6.16
CA ASP A 187 23.46 -1.55 -6.30
C ASP A 187 22.28 -0.78 -5.65
N ASP A 188 21.04 -1.27 -5.80
CA ASP A 188 19.88 -0.67 -5.14
C ASP A 188 20.00 -0.75 -3.62
N VAL A 189 20.47 -1.88 -3.07
CA VAL A 189 20.72 -2.02 -1.63
C VAL A 189 21.67 -0.95 -1.13
N TYR A 190 22.81 -0.76 -1.79
CA TYR A 190 23.85 0.17 -1.33
C TYR A 190 23.49 1.62 -1.59
N ASN A 191 22.86 1.94 -2.71
CA ASN A 191 22.55 3.30 -3.09
C ASN A 191 21.30 3.84 -2.38
N ASN A 192 20.30 2.99 -2.14
CA ASN A 192 19.00 3.43 -1.62
C ASN A 192 18.83 3.11 -0.12
N TRP A 193 19.55 2.11 0.43
CA TRP A 193 19.30 1.70 1.81
C TRP A 193 20.56 1.62 2.69
N GLY A 194 21.42 0.62 2.45
CA GLY A 194 22.56 0.31 3.31
C GLY A 194 22.14 -0.42 4.59
N LYS A 195 22.55 0.11 5.76
CA LYS A 195 22.18 -0.39 7.10
C LYS A 195 21.71 0.77 7.95
N LYS A 196 20.49 0.70 8.44
CA LYS A 196 19.87 1.75 9.26
C LYS A 196 19.32 1.17 10.56
N THR A 197 19.32 1.99 11.62
CA THR A 197 18.53 1.75 12.83
C THR A 197 17.40 2.76 12.82
N LEU A 198 16.14 2.29 12.81
CA LEU A 198 14.96 3.13 12.69
C LEU A 198 13.77 2.54 13.43
N ASP A 199 12.76 3.36 13.69
CA ASP A 199 11.47 2.91 14.19
C ASP A 199 10.61 2.46 13.00
N VAL A 200 10.05 1.26 13.06
CA VAL A 200 9.04 0.75 12.13
C VAL A 200 7.69 0.68 12.83
N TYR A 201 6.62 0.79 12.07
CA TYR A 201 5.26 0.76 12.60
C TYR A 201 4.59 -0.55 12.23
N ILE A 202 4.03 -1.25 13.22
CA ILE A 202 3.31 -2.50 13.01
C ILE A 202 1.89 -2.14 12.58
N VAL A 203 1.61 -2.32 11.29
CA VAL A 203 0.29 -2.04 10.70
C VAL A 203 -0.67 -3.17 11.03
N GLU A 204 -0.18 -4.41 10.89
CA GLU A 204 -0.91 -5.62 11.17
C GLU A 204 0.05 -6.72 11.61
N MET A 205 -0.32 -7.51 12.61
CA MET A 205 0.47 -8.66 13.06
C MET A 205 0.04 -9.89 12.28
N GLY A 206 1.00 -10.59 11.65
CA GLY A 206 0.72 -11.78 10.87
C GLY A 206 0.29 -12.98 11.74
N ASP A 207 -0.43 -13.89 11.14
CA ASP A 207 -0.89 -15.15 11.75
C ASP A 207 0.03 -16.35 11.51
N GLY A 208 1.13 -16.13 10.77
CA GLY A 208 2.10 -17.16 10.41
C GLY A 208 1.92 -17.68 8.98
N THR A 209 0.98 -17.14 8.21
CA THR A 209 0.70 -17.51 6.82
C THR A 209 0.84 -16.32 5.88
N LEU A 210 1.15 -16.58 4.61
CA LEU A 210 1.12 -15.60 3.53
C LEU A 210 1.10 -16.35 2.21
N THR A 211 0.15 -16.03 1.34
CA THR A 211 0.03 -16.60 0.01
C THR A 211 0.38 -15.58 -1.07
N GLU A 212 0.64 -16.05 -2.30
CA GLU A 212 0.82 -15.16 -3.46
C GLU A 212 -0.43 -14.30 -3.72
N GLU A 213 -1.61 -14.85 -3.44
CA GLU A 213 -2.87 -14.15 -3.61
C GLU A 213 -3.00 -13.00 -2.61
N ASP A 214 -2.66 -13.22 -1.33
CA ASP A 214 -2.67 -12.17 -0.30
C ASP A 214 -1.75 -11.02 -0.69
N LEU A 215 -0.51 -11.36 -1.08
CA LEU A 215 0.48 -10.35 -1.50
C LEU A 215 0.02 -9.62 -2.77
N ARG A 216 -0.65 -10.30 -3.70
CA ARG A 216 -1.22 -9.69 -4.90
C ARG A 216 -2.33 -8.70 -4.54
N LEU A 217 -3.29 -9.09 -3.70
CA LEU A 217 -4.40 -8.25 -3.25
C LEU A 217 -3.91 -6.98 -2.54
N LEU A 218 -2.90 -7.09 -1.68
CA LEU A 218 -2.27 -5.93 -1.03
C LEU A 218 -1.70 -4.95 -2.08
N ASN A 219 -1.02 -5.46 -3.10
CA ASN A 219 -0.38 -4.63 -4.12
C ASN A 219 -1.34 -4.08 -5.18
N GLU A 220 -2.50 -4.70 -5.37
CA GLU A 220 -3.54 -4.24 -6.29
C GLU A 220 -4.57 -3.31 -5.64
N ASN A 221 -4.42 -2.98 -4.35
CA ASN A 221 -5.31 -2.06 -3.65
C ASN A 221 -5.31 -0.68 -4.32
N GLU A 222 -6.40 -0.34 -5.00
CA GLU A 222 -6.55 0.89 -5.80
C GLU A 222 -6.32 2.16 -4.97
N ALA A 223 -6.79 2.18 -3.72
CA ALA A 223 -6.65 3.34 -2.84
C ALA A 223 -5.19 3.69 -2.54
N MET A 224 -4.30 2.74 -2.64
CA MET A 224 -2.88 2.89 -2.30
C MET A 224 -1.98 3.13 -3.52
N GLN A 225 -2.50 3.01 -4.76
CA GLN A 225 -1.69 3.15 -5.98
C GLN A 225 -1.06 4.55 -6.13
N VAL A 226 -1.67 5.59 -5.55
CA VAL A 226 -1.12 6.95 -5.53
C VAL A 226 0.27 6.98 -4.90
N PHE A 227 0.49 6.17 -3.84
CA PHE A 227 1.75 6.12 -3.11
C PHE A 227 2.79 5.18 -3.74
N ARG A 228 2.36 4.24 -4.57
CA ARG A 228 3.24 3.25 -5.20
C ARG A 228 4.44 3.90 -5.90
N GLN A 229 4.20 4.97 -6.63
CA GLN A 229 5.23 5.64 -7.41
C GLN A 229 6.24 6.41 -6.55
N GLN A 230 5.90 6.75 -5.30
CA GLN A 230 6.80 7.44 -4.39
C GLN A 230 7.97 6.54 -3.98
N TYR A 231 7.71 5.23 -3.78
CA TYR A 231 8.71 4.26 -3.31
C TYR A 231 9.40 3.49 -4.43
N ILE A 232 8.76 3.30 -5.59
CA ILE A 232 9.30 2.49 -6.69
C ILE A 232 10.03 3.36 -7.73
N LYS A 233 9.64 4.62 -7.93
CA LYS A 233 10.33 5.52 -8.88
C LYS A 233 11.67 6.04 -8.37
N SER A 234 11.88 6.10 -7.06
CA SER A 234 13.15 6.54 -6.50
C SER A 234 14.32 5.60 -6.83
N GLU A 235 14.04 4.34 -7.17
CA GLU A 235 15.03 3.32 -7.48
C GLU A 235 15.54 3.36 -8.95
N LYS A 236 14.89 4.15 -9.82
CA LYS A 236 15.24 4.23 -11.25
C LYS A 236 16.02 5.50 -11.65
N LYS A 237 16.61 6.20 -10.69
CA LYS A 237 17.58 7.27 -10.93
C LYS A 237 18.97 6.76 -10.63
#